data_6e8986bd307478099978cdbc7ff1ad5b
#
_entry.id   6e8986bd307478099978cdbc7ff1ad5b
#
_cell.length_a   1.000
_cell.length_b   1.000
_cell.length_c   1.000
_cell.angle_alpha   90.00
_cell.angle_beta   90.00
_cell.angle_gamma   90.00
#
_symmetry.space_group_name_H-M   'P 1'
#
loop_
_entity.id
_entity.type
_entity.pdbx_description
1 polymer ?
#
loop_
_entity_poly.entity_id
_entity_poly.type
_entity_poly.pdbx_seq_one_letter_code
_entity_poly.pdbx_strand_id
1 'polypeptide(L)'
;MSQDLAATSGVTEVEERSPSLLSRLLAETFGTFVLTLVIVGVLVYSPLNTVGGLGVALGGAFAYIAGAAAVGRVSGAHFNPAISLGSWLSGRISVSNMFSYWGAQLVGAILAAAVLFATVPQTLVTLLGVENTSDVFDNAVNGFSENSPLYLQTQGQAQFDWLPALLVEVIISAVLVGVYLGVNDPRSKVGYAPVAVGSAIAALTLVSWFVTNTGMNPARSTAAALFANNWGGDGSGRQLWLFWLAPLVGAALAALFYRAFASVEPEELEELDEDEDDDEDEDVEVVEEKELVTAQSAPKAEATEPASTVAGPGKAAEPETEPEKKPDDKA
;
A
#
# COMPACT_ATOMS: atom_id res chain seq x y z
N MET A 1 -5.53 -22.33 62.20
CA MET A 1 -6.60 -21.83 61.33
C MET A 1 -6.00 -20.79 60.41
N SER A 2 -5.51 -21.25 59.30
CA SER A 2 -4.98 -20.40 58.21
C SER A 2 -5.99 -20.50 57.06
N GLN A 3 -6.70 -19.43 56.75
CA GLN A 3 -7.59 -19.38 55.60
C GLN A 3 -6.77 -18.92 54.39
N ASP A 4 -6.63 -19.84 53.45
CA ASP A 4 -6.14 -19.57 52.10
C ASP A 4 -7.14 -18.67 51.38
N LEU A 5 -6.79 -17.42 51.15
CA LEU A 5 -7.47 -16.55 50.19
C LEU A 5 -6.88 -16.82 48.81
N ALA A 6 -7.47 -17.76 48.11
CA ALA A 6 -7.29 -17.92 46.66
C ALA A 6 -7.97 -16.73 45.97
N ALA A 7 -7.15 -15.73 45.61
CA ALA A 7 -7.55 -14.65 44.70
C ALA A 7 -7.71 -15.26 43.30
N THR A 8 -8.94 -15.59 42.90
CA THR A 8 -9.30 -15.84 41.52
C THR A 8 -9.20 -14.53 40.76
N SER A 9 -8.06 -14.32 40.09
CA SER A 9 -7.92 -13.28 39.06
C SER A 9 -8.83 -13.69 37.89
N GLY A 10 -10.04 -13.17 37.87
CA GLY A 10 -10.93 -13.25 36.71
C GLY A 10 -10.34 -12.39 35.60
N VAL A 11 -9.46 -12.96 34.79
CA VAL A 11 -9.17 -12.40 33.48
C VAL A 11 -10.43 -12.64 32.65
N THR A 12 -11.27 -11.61 32.53
CA THR A 12 -12.33 -11.61 31.52
C THR A 12 -11.63 -11.63 30.17
N GLU A 13 -11.62 -12.78 29.49
CA GLU A 13 -11.32 -12.85 28.07
C GLU A 13 -12.29 -11.91 27.36
N VAL A 14 -11.77 -10.79 26.90
CA VAL A 14 -12.51 -9.88 26.01
C VAL A 14 -12.63 -10.62 24.69
N GLU A 15 -13.79 -11.23 24.44
CA GLU A 15 -14.11 -11.83 23.16
C GLU A 15 -14.01 -10.74 22.09
N GLU A 16 -12.91 -10.72 21.31
CA GLU A 16 -12.74 -9.80 20.21
C GLU A 16 -13.78 -10.11 19.13
N ARG A 17 -14.90 -9.38 19.17
CA ARG A 17 -15.94 -9.49 18.15
C ARG A 17 -15.38 -9.01 16.81
N SER A 18 -15.41 -9.87 15.81
CA SER A 18 -15.06 -9.50 14.44
C SER A 18 -15.91 -8.32 13.96
N PRO A 19 -15.31 -7.33 13.25
CA PRO A 19 -16.02 -6.15 12.78
C PRO A 19 -17.24 -6.52 11.91
N SER A 20 -18.36 -5.82 12.09
CA SER A 20 -19.56 -6.03 11.29
C SER A 20 -19.28 -5.78 9.80
N LEU A 21 -20.09 -6.37 8.91
CA LEU A 21 -19.97 -6.11 7.46
C LEU A 21 -20.05 -4.59 7.16
N LEU A 22 -21.00 -3.88 7.78
CA LEU A 22 -21.14 -2.44 7.58
C LEU A 22 -19.86 -1.68 7.99
N SER A 23 -19.26 -2.03 9.14
CA SER A 23 -18.00 -1.41 9.57
C SER A 23 -16.89 -1.65 8.58
N ARG A 24 -16.78 -2.86 8.03
CA ARG A 24 -15.79 -3.20 6.99
C ARG A 24 -16.03 -2.44 5.68
N LEU A 25 -17.28 -2.29 5.25
CA LEU A 25 -17.63 -1.53 4.05
C LEU A 25 -17.33 -0.04 4.21
N LEU A 26 -17.64 0.54 5.37
CA LEU A 26 -17.28 1.94 5.65
C LEU A 26 -15.76 2.14 5.68
N ALA A 27 -14.99 1.19 6.20
CA ALA A 27 -13.54 1.21 6.19
C ALA A 27 -12.97 1.14 4.76
N GLU A 28 -13.51 0.27 3.90
CA GLU A 28 -13.13 0.17 2.49
C GLU A 28 -13.50 1.44 1.71
N THR A 29 -14.71 2.01 1.95
CA THR A 29 -15.12 3.29 1.36
C THR A 29 -14.16 4.41 1.75
N PHE A 30 -13.84 4.54 3.05
CA PHE A 30 -12.92 5.56 3.54
C PHE A 30 -11.51 5.40 2.97
N GLY A 31 -10.93 4.21 3.04
CA GLY A 31 -9.58 3.97 2.55
C GLY A 31 -9.45 4.18 1.04
N THR A 32 -10.44 3.73 0.27
CA THR A 32 -10.46 3.96 -1.19
C THR A 32 -10.70 5.43 -1.53
N PHE A 33 -11.52 6.12 -0.73
CA PHE A 33 -11.68 7.58 -0.85
C PHE A 33 -10.35 8.30 -0.66
N VAL A 34 -9.62 8.03 0.42
CA VAL A 34 -8.32 8.67 0.71
C VAL A 34 -7.31 8.36 -0.40
N LEU A 35 -7.21 7.10 -0.81
CA LEU A 35 -6.29 6.68 -1.87
C LEU A 35 -6.59 7.39 -3.20
N THR A 36 -7.85 7.39 -3.61
CA THR A 36 -8.29 8.00 -4.87
C THR A 36 -8.18 9.53 -4.83
N LEU A 37 -8.55 10.16 -3.71
CA LEU A 37 -8.43 11.61 -3.52
C LEU A 37 -7.01 12.08 -3.77
N VAL A 38 -6.02 11.37 -3.22
CA VAL A 38 -4.61 11.77 -3.36
C VAL A 38 -4.11 11.48 -4.78
N ILE A 39 -4.31 10.27 -5.30
CA ILE A 39 -3.79 9.89 -6.64
C ILE A 39 -4.43 10.77 -7.72
N VAL A 40 -5.76 10.87 -7.76
CA VAL A 40 -6.47 11.66 -8.75
C VAL A 40 -6.20 13.15 -8.56
N GLY A 41 -6.12 13.63 -7.31
CA GLY A 41 -5.82 15.02 -7.01
C GLY A 41 -4.43 15.44 -7.50
N VAL A 42 -3.40 14.62 -7.27
CA VAL A 42 -2.05 14.90 -7.80
C VAL A 42 -2.07 14.99 -9.32
N LEU A 43 -2.82 14.12 -10.00
CA LEU A 43 -2.91 14.09 -11.45
C LEU A 43 -3.73 15.26 -12.01
N VAL A 44 -4.88 15.60 -11.41
CA VAL A 44 -5.72 16.75 -11.78
C VAL A 44 -4.92 18.06 -11.70
N TYR A 45 -4.08 18.19 -10.67
CA TYR A 45 -3.25 19.37 -10.48
C TYR A 45 -1.83 19.24 -11.09
N SER A 46 -1.55 18.16 -11.81
CA SER A 46 -0.23 17.95 -12.44
C SER A 46 0.19 19.04 -13.42
N PRO A 47 -0.68 19.72 -14.16
CA PRO A 47 -0.28 20.86 -15.01
C PRO A 47 0.28 22.05 -14.22
N LEU A 48 -0.02 22.15 -12.91
CA LEU A 48 0.46 23.23 -12.04
C LEU A 48 1.75 22.87 -11.28
N ASN A 49 2.18 21.62 -11.33
CA ASN A 49 3.34 21.14 -10.58
C ASN A 49 4.26 20.31 -11.48
N THR A 50 5.51 20.18 -11.09
CA THR A 50 6.53 19.43 -11.83
C THR A 50 6.82 18.05 -11.24
N VAL A 51 5.98 17.57 -10.29
CA VAL A 51 6.25 16.29 -9.58
C VAL A 51 5.94 15.05 -10.40
N GLY A 52 5.08 15.16 -11.43
CA GLY A 52 4.80 14.10 -12.40
C GLY A 52 4.55 12.73 -11.76
N GLY A 53 5.09 11.68 -12.36
CA GLY A 53 4.97 10.30 -11.88
C GLY A 53 5.51 10.08 -10.47
N LEU A 54 6.52 10.83 -10.03
CA LEU A 54 7.05 10.73 -8.67
C LEU A 54 6.02 11.20 -7.63
N GLY A 55 5.31 12.30 -7.92
CA GLY A 55 4.24 12.78 -7.04
C GLY A 55 3.09 11.79 -6.92
N VAL A 56 2.70 11.16 -8.02
CA VAL A 56 1.66 10.11 -8.04
C VAL A 56 2.13 8.89 -7.23
N ALA A 57 3.38 8.45 -7.43
CA ALA A 57 3.97 7.31 -6.74
C ALA A 57 4.00 7.51 -5.22
N LEU A 58 4.56 8.62 -4.76
CA LEU A 58 4.66 8.93 -3.34
C LEU A 58 3.29 9.24 -2.72
N GLY A 59 2.45 9.99 -3.43
CA GLY A 59 1.08 10.29 -2.99
C GLY A 59 0.26 9.02 -2.79
N GLY A 60 0.27 8.12 -3.77
CA GLY A 60 -0.43 6.83 -3.68
C GLY A 60 0.09 5.95 -2.54
N ALA A 61 1.42 5.87 -2.38
CA ALA A 61 2.04 5.13 -1.28
C ALA A 61 1.62 5.66 0.09
N PHE A 62 1.76 6.94 0.33
CA PHE A 62 1.42 7.55 1.62
C PHE A 62 -0.08 7.53 1.90
N ALA A 63 -0.93 7.72 0.88
CA ALA A 63 -2.38 7.59 1.02
C ALA A 63 -2.79 6.17 1.42
N TYR A 64 -2.19 5.14 0.79
CA TYR A 64 -2.44 3.75 1.18
C TYR A 64 -1.98 3.49 2.62
N ILE A 65 -0.75 3.88 2.98
CA ILE A 65 -0.21 3.69 4.34
C ILE A 65 -1.11 4.36 5.37
N ALA A 66 -1.50 5.62 5.14
CA ALA A 66 -2.37 6.36 6.07
C ALA A 66 -3.76 5.73 6.20
N GLY A 67 -4.39 5.37 5.08
CA GLY A 67 -5.69 4.69 5.07
C GLY A 67 -5.64 3.34 5.79
N ALA A 68 -4.61 2.52 5.49
CA ALA A 68 -4.42 1.22 6.12
C ALA A 68 -4.13 1.34 7.62
N ALA A 69 -3.34 2.33 8.03
CA ALA A 69 -3.10 2.60 9.46
C ALA A 69 -4.38 3.01 10.20
N ALA A 70 -5.26 3.78 9.55
CA ALA A 70 -6.50 4.24 10.14
C ALA A 70 -7.55 3.14 10.29
N VAL A 71 -7.79 2.35 9.25
CA VAL A 71 -8.93 1.43 9.19
C VAL A 71 -8.57 -0.02 8.82
N GLY A 72 -7.30 -0.33 8.59
CA GLY A 72 -6.88 -1.65 8.10
C GLY A 72 -7.25 -2.81 9.02
N ARG A 73 -7.21 -2.60 10.34
CA ARG A 73 -7.66 -3.58 11.34
C ARG A 73 -9.15 -3.94 11.23
N VAL A 74 -9.96 -3.10 10.55
CA VAL A 74 -11.41 -3.30 10.41
C VAL A 74 -11.73 -4.11 9.16
N SER A 75 -11.12 -3.78 8.00
CA SER A 75 -11.46 -4.38 6.71
C SER A 75 -10.36 -5.23 6.07
N GLY A 76 -9.13 -5.12 6.56
CA GLY A 76 -7.94 -5.67 5.90
C GLY A 76 -7.27 -4.69 4.93
N ALA A 77 -7.82 -3.47 4.74
CA ALA A 77 -7.26 -2.43 3.87
C ALA A 77 -7.05 -2.88 2.42
N HIS A 78 -8.08 -3.40 1.78
CA HIS A 78 -7.99 -3.75 0.35
C HIS A 78 -7.92 -2.49 -0.51
N PHE A 79 -8.90 -1.59 -0.38
CA PHE A 79 -9.03 -0.31 -1.11
C PHE A 79 -8.90 -0.44 -2.63
N ASN A 80 -9.06 -1.65 -3.17
CA ASN A 80 -8.80 -2.00 -4.56
C ASN A 80 -9.55 -3.29 -4.94
N PRO A 81 -10.37 -3.28 -6.00
CA PRO A 81 -11.07 -4.47 -6.48
C PRO A 81 -10.15 -5.64 -6.85
N ALA A 82 -8.95 -5.37 -7.37
CA ALA A 82 -7.98 -6.42 -7.69
C ALA A 82 -7.44 -7.12 -6.42
N ILE A 83 -7.15 -6.37 -5.35
CA ILE A 83 -6.74 -6.93 -4.06
C ILE A 83 -7.91 -7.76 -3.47
N SER A 84 -9.14 -7.28 -3.57
CA SER A 84 -10.32 -8.02 -3.08
C SER A 84 -10.53 -9.33 -3.85
N LEU A 85 -10.32 -9.33 -5.16
CA LEU A 85 -10.36 -10.54 -5.98
C LEU A 85 -9.26 -11.53 -5.56
N GLY A 86 -8.02 -11.06 -5.43
CA GLY A 86 -6.89 -11.88 -4.99
C GLY A 86 -7.13 -12.50 -3.62
N SER A 87 -7.70 -11.74 -2.69
CA SER A 87 -8.06 -12.19 -1.33
C SER A 87 -9.16 -13.26 -1.37
N TRP A 88 -10.17 -13.12 -2.24
CA TRP A 88 -11.17 -14.16 -2.44
C TRP A 88 -10.57 -15.43 -3.05
N LEU A 89 -9.82 -15.31 -4.13
CA LEU A 89 -9.21 -16.45 -4.80
C LEU A 89 -8.20 -17.19 -3.91
N SER A 90 -7.58 -16.52 -2.97
CA SER A 90 -6.70 -17.13 -1.95
C SER A 90 -7.45 -17.67 -0.71
N GLY A 91 -8.79 -17.59 -0.69
CA GLY A 91 -9.62 -18.15 0.38
C GLY A 91 -9.75 -17.27 1.64
N ARG A 92 -9.30 -16.00 1.59
CA ARG A 92 -9.30 -15.10 2.77
C ARG A 92 -10.62 -14.40 3.03
N ILE A 93 -11.44 -14.21 2.01
CA ILE A 93 -12.78 -13.61 2.12
C ILE A 93 -13.77 -14.41 1.28
N SER A 94 -15.06 -14.32 1.62
CA SER A 94 -16.15 -14.92 0.81
C SER A 94 -16.37 -14.13 -0.48
N VAL A 95 -16.95 -14.76 -1.49
CA VAL A 95 -17.32 -14.10 -2.76
C VAL A 95 -18.31 -12.95 -2.53
N SER A 96 -19.24 -13.11 -1.58
CA SER A 96 -20.18 -12.05 -1.20
C SER A 96 -19.47 -10.83 -0.63
N ASN A 97 -18.49 -11.05 0.27
CA ASN A 97 -17.67 -9.95 0.80
C ASN A 97 -16.83 -9.27 -0.28
N MET A 98 -16.28 -10.02 -1.23
CA MET A 98 -15.55 -9.47 -2.37
C MET A 98 -16.40 -8.48 -3.17
N PHE A 99 -17.63 -8.88 -3.58
CA PHE A 99 -18.51 -7.97 -4.32
C PHE A 99 -18.98 -6.79 -3.47
N SER A 100 -19.24 -7.01 -2.18
CA SER A 100 -19.59 -5.93 -1.26
C SER A 100 -18.45 -4.90 -1.13
N TYR A 101 -17.20 -5.37 -1.07
CA TYR A 101 -16.01 -4.50 -1.05
C TYR A 101 -15.87 -3.73 -2.37
N TRP A 102 -16.08 -4.37 -3.53
CA TRP A 102 -16.07 -3.68 -4.82
C TRP A 102 -17.07 -2.52 -4.85
N GLY A 103 -18.30 -2.73 -4.34
CA GLY A 103 -19.29 -1.67 -4.22
C GLY A 103 -18.83 -0.52 -3.32
N ALA A 104 -18.31 -0.83 -2.13
CA ALA A 104 -17.79 0.15 -1.18
C ALA A 104 -16.60 0.95 -1.75
N GLN A 105 -15.68 0.26 -2.41
CA GLN A 105 -14.51 0.86 -3.06
C GLN A 105 -14.90 1.79 -4.21
N LEU A 106 -15.87 1.39 -5.05
CA LEU A 106 -16.38 2.25 -6.11
C LEU A 106 -17.04 3.52 -5.54
N VAL A 107 -17.85 3.38 -4.50
CA VAL A 107 -18.47 4.53 -3.81
C VAL A 107 -17.38 5.48 -3.28
N GLY A 108 -16.37 4.95 -2.57
CA GLY A 108 -15.28 5.76 -2.02
C GLY A 108 -14.50 6.50 -3.12
N ALA A 109 -14.14 5.81 -4.20
CA ALA A 109 -13.41 6.39 -5.31
C ALA A 109 -14.22 7.48 -6.05
N ILE A 110 -15.49 7.23 -6.33
CA ILE A 110 -16.38 8.19 -7.01
C ILE A 110 -16.61 9.42 -6.14
N LEU A 111 -16.80 9.26 -4.83
CA LEU A 111 -16.93 10.40 -3.90
C LEU A 111 -15.65 11.24 -3.87
N ALA A 112 -14.48 10.63 -3.89
CA ALA A 112 -13.21 11.36 -3.95
C ALA A 112 -13.08 12.20 -5.24
N ALA A 113 -13.37 11.59 -6.40
CA ALA A 113 -13.35 12.31 -7.67
C ALA A 113 -14.43 13.42 -7.72
N ALA A 114 -15.62 13.18 -7.17
CA ALA A 114 -16.68 14.18 -7.07
C ALA A 114 -16.27 15.40 -6.23
N VAL A 115 -15.61 15.19 -5.09
CA VAL A 115 -15.09 16.28 -4.25
C VAL A 115 -14.03 17.08 -5.02
N LEU A 116 -13.08 16.40 -5.68
CA LEU A 116 -12.08 17.09 -6.51
C LEU A 116 -12.74 17.88 -7.63
N PHE A 117 -13.69 17.28 -8.35
CA PHE A 117 -14.40 17.94 -9.45
C PHE A 117 -15.15 19.20 -8.99
N ALA A 118 -15.84 19.11 -7.85
CA ALA A 118 -16.58 20.24 -7.28
C ALA A 118 -15.67 21.35 -6.75
N THR A 119 -14.40 21.07 -6.47
CA THR A 119 -13.44 22.04 -5.90
C THR A 119 -12.51 22.66 -6.94
N VAL A 120 -12.48 22.19 -8.20
CA VAL A 120 -11.71 22.83 -9.28
C VAL A 120 -12.26 24.23 -9.56
N PRO A 121 -11.47 25.30 -9.37
CA PRO A 121 -11.96 26.66 -9.63
C PRO A 121 -12.02 26.95 -11.14
N GLN A 122 -13.04 27.69 -11.60
CA GLN A 122 -13.16 28.07 -13.01
C GLN A 122 -11.97 28.89 -13.52
N THR A 123 -11.31 29.61 -12.64
CA THR A 123 -10.06 30.33 -12.98
C THR A 123 -8.94 29.38 -13.38
N LEU A 124 -8.90 28.15 -12.83
CA LEU A 124 -7.94 27.13 -13.24
C LEU A 124 -8.26 26.60 -14.65
N VAL A 125 -9.53 26.33 -14.95
CA VAL A 125 -10.00 25.91 -16.29
C VAL A 125 -9.52 26.93 -17.33
N THR A 126 -9.75 28.24 -17.06
CA THR A 126 -9.32 29.34 -17.91
C THR A 126 -7.79 29.41 -18.03
N LEU A 127 -7.06 29.26 -16.92
CA LEU A 127 -5.58 29.30 -16.89
C LEU A 127 -4.96 28.20 -17.73
N LEU A 128 -5.55 26.99 -17.69
CA LEU A 128 -5.10 25.85 -18.47
C LEU A 128 -5.53 25.90 -19.95
N GLY A 129 -6.42 26.85 -20.32
CA GLY A 129 -6.90 26.98 -21.69
C GLY A 129 -7.81 25.86 -22.16
N VAL A 130 -8.46 25.15 -21.21
CA VAL A 130 -9.41 24.08 -21.50
C VAL A 130 -10.85 24.58 -21.42
N GLU A 131 -11.82 23.82 -21.95
CA GLU A 131 -13.20 24.31 -22.09
C GLU A 131 -14.01 24.19 -20.80
N ASN A 132 -13.76 23.10 -20.04
CA ASN A 132 -14.54 22.79 -18.84
C ASN A 132 -13.74 22.00 -17.80
N THR A 133 -14.34 21.78 -16.63
CA THR A 133 -13.70 21.05 -15.52
C THR A 133 -13.41 19.59 -15.87
N SER A 134 -14.21 18.94 -16.71
CA SER A 134 -13.97 17.55 -17.14
C SER A 134 -12.65 17.42 -17.92
N ASP A 135 -12.28 18.42 -18.72
CA ASP A 135 -11.04 18.43 -19.49
C ASP A 135 -9.80 18.50 -18.56
N VAL A 136 -9.95 19.12 -17.39
CA VAL A 136 -8.89 19.10 -16.35
C VAL A 136 -8.69 17.68 -15.82
N PHE A 137 -9.76 16.88 -15.77
CA PHE A 137 -9.72 15.49 -15.31
C PHE A 137 -9.11 14.52 -16.32
N ASP A 138 -8.98 14.89 -17.60
CA ASP A 138 -8.36 14.04 -18.62
C ASP A 138 -6.92 13.65 -18.25
N ASN A 139 -6.21 14.51 -17.51
CA ASN A 139 -4.88 14.20 -16.97
C ASN A 139 -4.88 13.05 -15.94
N ALA A 140 -6.02 12.75 -15.34
CA ALA A 140 -6.13 11.72 -14.31
C ALA A 140 -6.61 10.36 -14.85
N VAL A 141 -7.11 10.29 -16.09
CA VAL A 141 -7.61 9.06 -16.69
C VAL A 141 -6.45 8.15 -17.09
N ASN A 142 -6.65 6.86 -16.94
CA ASN A 142 -5.74 5.86 -17.49
C ASN A 142 -5.96 5.71 -18.99
N GLY A 143 -4.86 5.55 -19.74
CA GLY A 143 -4.97 5.41 -21.19
C GLY A 143 -3.75 4.75 -21.82
N PHE A 144 -3.92 4.27 -23.05
CA PHE A 144 -2.88 3.71 -23.90
C PHE A 144 -2.96 4.31 -25.30
N SER A 145 -2.04 3.95 -26.17
CA SER A 145 -1.87 4.56 -27.52
C SER A 145 -1.75 6.09 -27.41
N GLU A 146 -2.58 6.84 -28.11
CA GLU A 146 -2.57 8.30 -28.08
C GLU A 146 -2.96 8.91 -26.74
N ASN A 147 -3.56 8.12 -25.85
CA ASN A 147 -3.90 8.51 -24.48
C ASN A 147 -2.82 8.12 -23.46
N SER A 148 -1.69 7.54 -23.88
CA SER A 148 -0.60 7.22 -22.96
C SER A 148 0.12 8.49 -22.53
N PRO A 149 0.57 8.61 -21.26
CA PRO A 149 1.39 9.75 -20.84
C PRO A 149 2.64 9.96 -21.68
N LEU A 150 3.25 8.89 -22.19
CA LEU A 150 4.39 8.99 -23.09
C LEU A 150 4.04 9.73 -24.38
N TYR A 151 2.90 9.40 -25.02
CA TYR A 151 2.44 10.08 -26.24
C TYR A 151 2.23 11.57 -26.00
N LEU A 152 1.54 11.92 -24.91
CA LEU A 152 1.27 13.30 -24.56
C LEU A 152 2.57 14.09 -24.28
N GLN A 153 3.54 13.50 -23.58
CA GLN A 153 4.82 14.15 -23.25
C GLN A 153 5.75 14.27 -24.43
N THR A 154 5.71 13.32 -25.35
CA THR A 154 6.55 13.34 -26.57
C THR A 154 5.88 14.04 -27.75
N GLN A 155 4.71 14.67 -27.52
CA GLN A 155 3.96 15.36 -28.57
C GLN A 155 3.66 14.44 -29.77
N GLY A 156 3.29 13.19 -29.50
CA GLY A 156 2.91 12.22 -30.50
C GLY A 156 4.06 11.40 -31.12
N GLN A 157 5.29 11.54 -30.61
CA GLN A 157 6.46 10.86 -31.20
C GLN A 157 6.61 9.41 -30.73
N ALA A 158 6.06 9.05 -29.55
CA ALA A 158 6.14 7.70 -29.02
C ALA A 158 4.86 7.35 -28.23
N GLN A 159 4.44 6.10 -28.28
CA GLN A 159 3.27 5.62 -27.55
C GLN A 159 3.45 4.17 -27.12
N PHE A 160 2.62 3.76 -26.13
CA PHE A 160 2.45 2.38 -25.78
C PHE A 160 1.07 1.90 -26.26
N ASP A 161 1.03 0.97 -27.20
CA ASP A 161 -0.20 0.38 -27.69
C ASP A 161 -0.87 -0.52 -26.65
N TRP A 162 -2.09 -1.00 -26.96
CA TRP A 162 -2.92 -1.77 -26.03
C TRP A 162 -2.26 -3.02 -25.49
N LEU A 163 -1.43 -3.74 -26.29
CA LEU A 163 -0.81 -4.98 -25.83
C LEU A 163 0.31 -4.75 -24.80
N PRO A 164 1.31 -3.86 -25.02
CA PRO A 164 2.23 -3.46 -23.96
C PRO A 164 1.53 -2.91 -22.72
N ALA A 165 0.48 -2.10 -22.87
CA ALA A 165 -0.32 -1.57 -21.77
C ALA A 165 -0.98 -2.70 -20.96
N LEU A 166 -1.62 -3.65 -21.63
CA LEU A 166 -2.23 -4.83 -21.00
C LEU A 166 -1.18 -5.63 -20.20
N LEU A 167 -0.05 -5.95 -20.81
CA LEU A 167 1.00 -6.74 -20.17
C LEU A 167 1.57 -6.04 -18.94
N VAL A 168 1.86 -4.74 -19.03
CA VAL A 168 2.36 -3.97 -17.88
C VAL A 168 1.32 -3.95 -16.76
N GLU A 169 0.05 -3.65 -17.07
CA GLU A 169 -1.02 -3.61 -16.06
C GLU A 169 -1.27 -4.98 -15.39
N VAL A 170 -1.20 -6.08 -16.14
CA VAL A 170 -1.28 -7.43 -15.56
C VAL A 170 -0.11 -7.69 -14.61
N ILE A 171 1.12 -7.38 -15.03
CA ILE A 171 2.32 -7.64 -14.23
C ILE A 171 2.31 -6.80 -12.95
N ILE A 172 2.09 -5.48 -13.06
CA ILE A 172 2.12 -4.61 -11.88
C ILE A 172 0.99 -4.95 -10.90
N SER A 173 -0.17 -5.34 -11.40
CA SER A 173 -1.28 -5.78 -10.54
C SER A 173 -0.99 -7.12 -9.88
N ALA A 174 -0.37 -8.07 -10.60
CA ALA A 174 0.06 -9.33 -10.03
C ALA A 174 1.10 -9.13 -8.90
N VAL A 175 2.08 -8.25 -9.12
CA VAL A 175 3.08 -7.92 -8.10
C VAL A 175 2.43 -7.25 -6.89
N LEU A 176 1.56 -6.26 -7.11
CA LEU A 176 0.87 -5.56 -6.01
C LEU A 176 0.04 -6.53 -5.16
N VAL A 177 -0.78 -7.37 -5.81
CA VAL A 177 -1.63 -8.34 -5.10
C VAL A 177 -0.77 -9.42 -4.44
N GLY A 178 0.30 -9.87 -5.08
CA GLY A 178 1.25 -10.84 -4.51
C GLY A 178 1.91 -10.29 -3.24
N VAL A 179 2.39 -9.04 -3.25
CA VAL A 179 2.92 -8.36 -2.06
C VAL A 179 1.85 -8.28 -0.97
N TYR A 180 0.63 -7.84 -1.32
CA TYR A 180 -0.47 -7.74 -0.36
C TYR A 180 -0.76 -9.10 0.29
N LEU A 181 -0.88 -10.17 -0.49
CA LEU A 181 -1.13 -11.52 0.03
C LEU A 181 0.02 -12.02 0.90
N GLY A 182 1.26 -11.79 0.49
CA GLY A 182 2.43 -12.23 1.23
C GLY A 182 2.59 -11.55 2.59
N VAL A 183 2.50 -10.22 2.64
CA VAL A 183 2.72 -9.47 3.90
C VAL A 183 1.55 -9.58 4.89
N ASN A 184 0.35 -9.91 4.41
CA ASN A 184 -0.83 -10.14 5.24
C ASN A 184 -1.11 -11.66 5.46
N ASP A 185 -0.15 -12.52 5.15
CA ASP A 185 -0.23 -13.94 5.49
C ASP A 185 -0.15 -14.12 7.02
N PRO A 186 -1.02 -14.92 7.65
CA PRO A 186 -0.96 -15.18 9.10
C PRO A 186 0.39 -15.76 9.55
N ARG A 187 1.09 -16.48 8.69
CA ARG A 187 2.43 -17.02 8.93
C ARG A 187 3.53 -15.95 8.80
N SER A 188 3.24 -14.85 8.10
CA SER A 188 4.16 -13.73 7.96
C SER A 188 4.22 -12.94 9.26
N LYS A 189 5.41 -12.83 9.84
CA LYS A 189 5.63 -12.00 11.05
C LYS A 189 5.97 -10.55 10.70
N VAL A 190 5.50 -10.06 9.53
CA VAL A 190 5.78 -8.71 9.04
C VAL A 190 4.90 -7.70 9.77
N GLY A 191 5.48 -6.93 10.70
CA GLY A 191 4.77 -5.90 11.47
C GLY A 191 4.52 -4.58 10.70
N TYR A 192 4.95 -4.47 9.45
CA TYR A 192 4.90 -3.24 8.63
C TYR A 192 4.15 -3.42 7.30
N ALA A 193 3.16 -4.30 7.26
CA ALA A 193 2.40 -4.62 6.04
C ALA A 193 1.90 -3.38 5.26
N PRO A 194 1.32 -2.32 5.89
CA PRO A 194 0.92 -1.12 5.17
C PRO A 194 2.07 -0.42 4.44
N VAL A 195 3.26 -0.41 5.04
CA VAL A 195 4.45 0.21 4.45
C VAL A 195 4.93 -0.61 3.25
N ALA A 196 4.93 -1.94 3.34
CA ALA A 196 5.33 -2.80 2.24
C ALA A 196 4.40 -2.65 1.02
N VAL A 197 3.07 -2.65 1.23
CA VAL A 197 2.10 -2.45 0.15
C VAL A 197 2.20 -1.04 -0.43
N GLY A 198 2.32 0.00 0.41
CA GLY A 198 2.52 1.37 -0.06
C GLY A 198 3.81 1.52 -0.86
N SER A 199 4.90 0.90 -0.44
CA SER A 199 6.17 0.89 -1.20
C SER A 199 6.03 0.18 -2.55
N ALA A 200 5.27 -0.92 -2.60
CA ALA A 200 4.95 -1.58 -3.87
C ALA A 200 4.15 -0.65 -4.80
N ILE A 201 3.12 0.04 -4.28
CA ILE A 201 2.37 1.05 -5.05
C ILE A 201 3.33 2.09 -5.63
N ALA A 202 4.25 2.65 -4.81
CA ALA A 202 5.20 3.65 -5.28
C ALA A 202 6.11 3.10 -6.40
N ALA A 203 6.76 1.96 -6.18
CA ALA A 203 7.69 1.37 -7.12
C ALA A 203 7.02 1.01 -8.45
N LEU A 204 5.84 0.40 -8.39
CA LEU A 204 5.07 0.00 -9.58
C LEU A 204 4.55 1.22 -10.35
N THR A 205 4.15 2.28 -9.65
CA THR A 205 3.76 3.55 -10.28
C THR A 205 4.92 4.19 -11.04
N LEU A 206 6.13 4.21 -10.49
CA LEU A 206 7.30 4.76 -11.18
C LEU A 206 7.60 4.06 -12.51
N VAL A 207 7.32 2.75 -12.60
CA VAL A 207 7.52 1.97 -13.82
C VAL A 207 6.39 2.18 -14.84
N SER A 208 5.14 2.22 -14.38
CA SER A 208 3.97 2.15 -15.26
C SER A 208 3.35 3.51 -15.59
N TRP A 209 3.75 4.57 -14.91
CA TRP A 209 3.15 5.89 -15.11
C TRP A 209 3.23 6.37 -16.57
N PHE A 210 4.40 6.25 -17.21
CA PHE A 210 4.56 6.62 -18.62
C PHE A 210 3.74 5.75 -19.59
N VAL A 211 3.44 4.52 -19.20
CA VAL A 211 2.76 3.53 -20.04
C VAL A 211 1.27 3.82 -20.10
N THR A 212 0.63 3.95 -18.92
CA THR A 212 -0.83 3.93 -18.79
C THR A 212 -1.38 4.93 -17.78
N ASN A 213 -0.56 5.78 -17.21
CA ASN A 213 -0.91 6.58 -16.01
C ASN A 213 -1.26 5.68 -14.80
N THR A 214 -0.70 4.50 -14.73
CA THR A 214 -0.80 3.49 -13.66
C THR A 214 -2.24 3.14 -13.28
N GLY A 215 -2.74 2.05 -13.82
CA GLY A 215 -4.07 1.55 -13.47
C GLY A 215 -4.08 0.87 -12.12
N MET A 216 -3.68 -0.39 -12.05
CA MET A 216 -3.63 -1.28 -10.88
C MET A 216 -4.92 -1.36 -10.05
N ASN A 217 -5.76 -0.32 -10.05
CA ASN A 217 -6.95 -0.21 -9.22
C ASN A 217 -8.19 0.15 -10.06
N PRO A 218 -9.07 -0.82 -10.36
CA PRO A 218 -10.27 -0.59 -11.16
C PRO A 218 -11.20 0.51 -10.60
N ALA A 219 -11.32 0.63 -9.27
CA ALA A 219 -12.17 1.65 -8.66
C ALA A 219 -11.61 3.06 -8.90
N ARG A 220 -10.30 3.26 -8.71
CA ARG A 220 -9.62 4.52 -9.02
C ARG A 220 -9.75 4.88 -10.50
N SER A 221 -9.54 3.93 -11.39
CA SER A 221 -9.64 4.14 -12.84
C SER A 221 -11.05 4.51 -13.28
N THR A 222 -12.07 3.86 -12.71
CA THR A 222 -13.48 4.17 -12.97
C THR A 222 -13.82 5.58 -12.51
N ALA A 223 -13.40 5.97 -11.30
CA ALA A 223 -13.69 7.29 -10.75
C ALA A 223 -13.09 8.40 -11.62
N ALA A 224 -11.82 8.30 -12.03
CA ALA A 224 -11.21 9.27 -12.92
C ALA A 224 -11.95 9.38 -14.27
N ALA A 225 -12.26 8.25 -14.89
CA ALA A 225 -12.95 8.20 -16.17
C ALA A 225 -14.37 8.80 -16.14
N LEU A 226 -15.09 8.65 -15.03
CA LEU A 226 -16.46 9.18 -14.89
C LEU A 226 -16.53 10.69 -14.91
N PHE A 227 -15.50 11.40 -14.45
CA PHE A 227 -15.47 12.84 -14.37
C PHE A 227 -14.72 13.51 -15.53
N ALA A 228 -14.00 12.75 -16.33
CA ALA A 228 -13.34 13.24 -17.53
C ALA A 228 -14.28 13.33 -18.72
N ASN A 229 -13.98 14.20 -19.67
CA ASN A 229 -14.78 14.40 -20.88
C ASN A 229 -14.32 13.54 -22.08
N ASN A 230 -13.71 12.40 -21.83
CA ASN A 230 -12.98 11.63 -22.84
C ASN A 230 -13.63 10.28 -23.17
N TRP A 231 -14.95 10.31 -23.48
CA TRP A 231 -15.74 9.12 -23.84
C TRP A 231 -16.04 8.98 -25.34
N GLY A 232 -15.74 10.02 -26.13
CA GLY A 232 -15.94 10.03 -27.58
C GLY A 232 -14.76 9.44 -28.35
N GLY A 233 -14.99 8.98 -29.58
CA GLY A 233 -13.93 8.50 -30.49
C GLY A 233 -13.01 7.44 -29.87
N ASP A 234 -11.70 7.70 -29.87
CA ASP A 234 -10.67 6.85 -29.26
C ASP A 234 -10.27 7.31 -27.86
N GLY A 235 -11.15 8.07 -27.19
CA GLY A 235 -10.87 8.65 -25.88
C GLY A 235 -10.58 7.64 -24.78
N SER A 236 -9.81 8.06 -23.80
CA SER A 236 -9.33 7.22 -22.69
C SER A 236 -10.45 6.62 -21.82
N GLY A 237 -11.61 7.29 -21.72
CA GLY A 237 -12.78 6.74 -21.03
C GLY A 237 -13.25 5.41 -21.63
N ARG A 238 -13.18 5.24 -22.95
CA ARG A 238 -13.52 3.98 -23.62
C ARG A 238 -12.50 2.88 -23.41
N GLN A 239 -11.32 3.22 -22.95
CA GLN A 239 -10.24 2.27 -22.64
C GLN A 239 -10.35 1.69 -21.22
N LEU A 240 -11.34 2.10 -20.44
CA LEU A 240 -11.55 1.65 -19.05
C LEU A 240 -11.65 0.11 -18.92
N TRP A 241 -12.11 -0.59 -19.97
CA TRP A 241 -12.17 -2.05 -19.98
C TRP A 241 -10.81 -2.72 -19.67
N LEU A 242 -9.71 -2.16 -20.19
CA LEU A 242 -8.37 -2.70 -19.94
C LEU A 242 -8.00 -2.54 -18.48
N PHE A 243 -8.38 -1.42 -17.85
CA PHE A 243 -8.09 -1.11 -16.45
C PHE A 243 -9.01 -1.82 -15.43
N TRP A 244 -9.94 -2.61 -15.94
CA TRP A 244 -10.63 -3.66 -15.20
C TRP A 244 -10.03 -5.03 -15.47
N LEU A 245 -9.92 -5.40 -16.74
CA LEU A 245 -9.48 -6.74 -17.16
C LEU A 245 -8.06 -7.04 -16.65
N ALA A 246 -7.09 -6.18 -16.94
CA ALA A 246 -5.70 -6.42 -16.62
C ALA A 246 -5.42 -6.57 -15.12
N PRO A 247 -5.90 -5.66 -14.23
CA PRO A 247 -5.74 -5.83 -12.80
C PRO A 247 -6.39 -7.09 -12.24
N LEU A 248 -7.54 -7.49 -12.74
CA LEU A 248 -8.22 -8.71 -12.30
C LEU A 248 -7.47 -9.97 -12.75
N VAL A 249 -6.94 -9.99 -13.97
CA VAL A 249 -6.07 -11.09 -14.45
C VAL A 249 -4.80 -11.15 -13.60
N GLY A 250 -4.15 -10.02 -13.34
CA GLY A 250 -2.98 -9.95 -12.48
C GLY A 250 -3.26 -10.48 -11.06
N ALA A 251 -4.39 -10.10 -10.49
CA ALA A 251 -4.83 -10.58 -9.17
C ALA A 251 -5.05 -12.10 -9.14
N ALA A 252 -5.65 -12.66 -10.20
CA ALA A 252 -5.85 -14.10 -10.32
C ALA A 252 -4.52 -14.86 -10.42
N LEU A 253 -3.56 -14.34 -11.19
CA LEU A 253 -2.21 -14.92 -11.29
C LEU A 253 -1.48 -14.87 -9.95
N ALA A 254 -1.56 -13.74 -9.22
CA ALA A 254 -0.97 -13.61 -7.89
C ALA A 254 -1.56 -14.59 -6.89
N ALA A 255 -2.89 -14.74 -6.87
CA ALA A 255 -3.57 -15.67 -5.97
C ALA A 255 -3.24 -17.13 -6.29
N LEU A 256 -3.13 -17.48 -7.58
CA LEU A 256 -2.73 -18.82 -8.01
C LEU A 256 -1.30 -19.13 -7.56
N PHE A 257 -0.37 -18.18 -7.79
CA PHE A 257 1.01 -18.28 -7.34
C PHE A 257 1.08 -18.41 -5.81
N TYR A 258 0.40 -17.53 -5.08
CA TYR A 258 0.34 -17.56 -3.62
C TYR A 258 -0.12 -18.93 -3.10
N ARG A 259 -1.19 -19.50 -3.66
CA ARG A 259 -1.71 -20.82 -3.26
C ARG A 259 -0.72 -21.95 -3.51
N ALA A 260 0.09 -21.87 -4.56
CA ALA A 260 1.10 -22.88 -4.87
C ALA A 260 2.21 -22.96 -3.81
N PHE A 261 2.48 -21.85 -3.09
CA PHE A 261 3.48 -21.80 -2.02
C PHE A 261 2.86 -21.86 -0.61
N ALA A 262 1.53 -21.65 -0.50
CA ALA A 262 0.84 -21.67 0.78
C ALA A 262 0.40 -23.08 1.22
N SER A 263 0.54 -24.08 0.36
CA SER A 263 0.02 -25.43 0.58
C SER A 263 0.94 -26.36 1.37
N VAL A 264 2.08 -25.90 1.86
CA VAL A 264 2.92 -26.68 2.78
C VAL A 264 2.46 -26.35 4.19
N GLU A 265 1.71 -27.25 4.81
CA GLU A 265 1.33 -27.13 6.22
C GLU A 265 2.59 -27.33 7.10
N PRO A 266 2.72 -26.60 8.24
CA PRO A 266 3.84 -26.77 9.14
C PRO A 266 3.99 -28.22 9.69
N GLU A 267 2.89 -28.95 9.82
CA GLU A 267 2.86 -30.35 10.26
C GLU A 267 3.59 -31.29 9.26
N GLU A 268 3.51 -31.04 7.95
CA GLU A 268 4.24 -31.86 6.96
C GLU A 268 5.76 -31.58 6.97
N LEU A 269 6.22 -30.44 7.50
CA LEU A 269 7.64 -30.12 7.62
C LEU A 269 8.26 -30.75 8.87
N GLU A 270 7.51 -30.87 9.97
CA GLU A 270 7.96 -31.58 11.17
C GLU A 270 8.10 -33.10 10.92
N GLU A 271 7.17 -33.70 10.15
CA GLU A 271 7.29 -35.14 9.76
C GLU A 271 8.50 -35.41 8.83
N LEU A 272 8.89 -34.44 7.97
CA LEU A 272 10.05 -34.60 7.08
C LEU A 272 11.38 -34.41 7.81
N ASP A 273 11.42 -33.57 8.86
CA ASP A 273 12.62 -33.37 9.69
C ASP A 273 12.81 -34.53 10.70
N GLU A 274 11.69 -35.17 11.18
CA GLU A 274 11.78 -36.35 12.06
C GLU A 274 12.25 -37.61 11.34
N ASP A 275 11.98 -37.76 10.04
CA ASP A 275 12.42 -38.92 9.24
C ASP A 275 13.91 -38.85 8.84
N GLU A 276 14.57 -37.66 8.89
CA GLU A 276 16.03 -37.53 8.61
C GLU A 276 16.90 -37.77 9.86
N ASP A 277 16.34 -37.68 11.10
CA ASP A 277 17.10 -37.84 12.33
C ASP A 277 17.14 -39.29 12.86
N ASP A 278 16.36 -40.21 12.31
CA ASP A 278 16.29 -41.61 12.78
C ASP A 278 17.38 -42.58 12.20
N ASP A 279 18.27 -42.12 11.32
CA ASP A 279 19.29 -42.97 10.69
C ASP A 279 20.70 -42.85 11.30
N GLU A 280 20.93 -42.07 12.38
CA GLU A 280 22.24 -41.94 13.02
C GLU A 280 22.18 -42.14 14.55
N ASP A 281 21.84 -43.36 15.06
CA ASP A 281 22.23 -43.77 16.41
C ASP A 281 22.48 -45.28 16.48
N GLU A 282 23.63 -45.72 15.98
CA GLU A 282 24.28 -46.95 16.45
C GLU A 282 25.28 -46.62 17.53
N ASP A 283 24.98 -47.08 18.76
CA ASP A 283 25.88 -47.47 19.84
C ASP A 283 26.87 -46.44 20.43
N VAL A 284 26.49 -45.79 21.54
CA VAL A 284 27.42 -45.37 22.61
C VAL A 284 26.89 -45.75 23.98
N GLU A 285 27.52 -46.76 24.60
CA GLU A 285 27.34 -47.17 26.00
C GLU A 285 27.55 -46.00 26.97
N VAL A 286 26.55 -45.71 27.80
CA VAL A 286 26.61 -44.71 28.89
C VAL A 286 27.10 -45.40 30.18
N VAL A 287 28.30 -45.04 30.63
CA VAL A 287 28.78 -45.31 31.98
C VAL A 287 28.27 -44.23 32.92
N GLU A 288 27.42 -44.60 33.87
CA GLU A 288 27.00 -43.77 35.03
C GLU A 288 28.20 -43.46 35.95
N GLU A 289 28.40 -42.19 36.30
CA GLU A 289 29.09 -41.84 37.51
C GLU A 289 28.36 -40.72 38.25
N LYS A 290 27.81 -41.08 39.41
CA LYS A 290 27.20 -40.19 40.40
C LYS A 290 28.32 -39.53 41.20
N GLU A 291 28.34 -38.22 41.34
CA GLU A 291 28.80 -37.62 42.60
C GLU A 291 28.04 -36.29 42.96
N LEU A 292 27.59 -36.34 44.14
CA LEU A 292 26.98 -35.36 45.03
C LEU A 292 28.00 -34.25 45.38
N VAL A 293 27.58 -32.99 45.60
CA VAL A 293 27.84 -32.23 46.83
C VAL A 293 27.51 -30.72 46.72
N THR A 294 26.54 -30.32 47.50
CA THR A 294 26.33 -29.15 48.37
C THR A 294 26.61 -27.70 47.95
N ALA A 295 25.60 -26.95 48.34
CA ALA A 295 25.45 -25.50 48.56
C ALA A 295 26.61 -24.74 49.14
N GLN A 296 26.71 -23.45 48.76
CA GLN A 296 26.89 -22.32 49.75
C GLN A 296 26.85 -20.94 49.05
N SER A 297 25.88 -20.15 49.48
CA SER A 297 25.91 -18.74 49.92
C SER A 297 26.66 -17.66 49.14
N ALA A 298 25.91 -16.58 48.89
CA ALA A 298 26.29 -15.23 48.47
C ALA A 298 27.29 -14.54 49.45
N PRO A 299 27.93 -13.43 49.07
CA PRO A 299 27.35 -12.15 49.47
C PRO A 299 27.46 -10.97 48.47
N LYS A 300 26.69 -10.01 48.78
CA LYS A 300 26.38 -8.64 48.39
C LYS A 300 27.59 -7.69 48.60
N ALA A 301 27.84 -6.77 47.62
CA ALA A 301 28.49 -5.44 47.80
C ALA A 301 28.23 -4.68 46.50
N GLU A 302 27.64 -3.62 46.51
CA GLU A 302 27.73 -2.25 47.05
C GLU A 302 28.00 -1.24 45.91
N ALA A 303 27.18 -0.21 45.88
CA ALA A 303 27.12 0.88 44.94
C ALA A 303 28.35 1.84 45.06
N THR A 304 28.73 2.42 43.93
CA THR A 304 29.35 3.76 43.92
C THR A 304 29.02 4.47 42.61
N GLU A 305 28.22 5.54 42.73
CA GLU A 305 28.30 6.69 41.82
C GLU A 305 29.62 7.45 42.09
N PRO A 306 30.16 8.22 41.11
CA PRO A 306 30.01 9.64 41.26
C PRO A 306 29.87 10.50 39.97
N ALA A 307 29.13 11.56 40.16
CA ALA A 307 29.34 12.97 39.79
C ALA A 307 29.49 13.38 38.32
N SER A 308 28.46 13.99 37.82
CA SER A 308 28.32 15.41 37.42
C SER A 308 29.57 16.15 36.93
N THR A 309 29.60 16.55 35.66
CA THR A 309 30.09 17.88 35.29
C THR A 309 29.31 18.44 34.10
N VAL A 310 28.69 19.57 34.37
CA VAL A 310 28.00 20.49 33.48
C VAL A 310 29.04 21.25 32.66
N ALA A 311 28.84 21.38 31.36
CA ALA A 311 29.45 22.47 30.59
C ALA A 311 28.39 22.98 29.59
N GLY A 312 28.10 24.26 29.68
CA GLY A 312 27.08 25.01 29.03
C GLY A 312 27.39 25.40 27.57
N PRO A 313 26.47 26.13 26.93
CA PRO A 313 26.32 26.16 25.46
C PRO A 313 27.24 27.16 24.76
N GLY A 314 27.86 26.70 23.67
CA GLY A 314 28.61 27.55 22.75
C GLY A 314 27.70 28.28 21.79
N LYS A 315 27.95 29.57 21.66
CA LYS A 315 27.31 30.57 20.79
C LYS A 315 27.30 30.17 19.32
N ALA A 316 26.15 30.36 18.69
CA ALA A 316 25.99 30.40 17.26
C ALA A 316 26.72 31.62 16.64
N ALA A 317 27.41 31.38 15.53
CA ALA A 317 27.99 32.41 14.68
C ALA A 317 26.96 32.80 13.58
N GLU A 318 26.75 34.09 13.46
CA GLU A 318 25.97 34.71 12.37
C GLU A 318 26.77 34.61 11.03
N PRO A 319 26.09 34.44 9.87
CA PRO A 319 26.74 34.60 8.57
C PRO A 319 26.75 36.05 8.15
N GLU A 320 27.96 36.48 7.71
CA GLU A 320 28.24 37.79 7.13
C GLU A 320 27.46 37.99 5.82
N THR A 321 26.89 39.18 5.66
CA THR A 321 26.25 39.70 4.46
C THR A 321 27.31 40.27 3.51
N GLU A 322 27.39 39.75 2.28
CA GLU A 322 28.13 40.34 1.16
C GLU A 322 27.37 41.51 0.53
N PRO A 323 28.03 42.57 0.07
CA PRO A 323 27.40 43.82 -0.35
C PRO A 323 26.89 43.79 -1.80
N GLU A 324 25.75 44.41 -1.95
CA GLU A 324 24.99 44.73 -3.16
C GLU A 324 25.83 45.48 -4.21
N LYS A 325 25.93 44.91 -5.42
CA LYS A 325 26.49 45.60 -6.60
C LYS A 325 25.37 46.34 -7.34
N LYS A 326 25.48 47.67 -7.41
CA LYS A 326 24.67 48.53 -8.24
C LYS A 326 24.89 48.27 -9.73
N PRO A 327 23.86 48.38 -10.59
CA PRO A 327 24.03 48.35 -12.03
C PRO A 327 24.56 49.71 -12.56
N ASP A 328 25.59 49.63 -13.40
CA ASP A 328 26.07 50.78 -14.17
C ASP A 328 25.13 51.02 -15.36
N ASP A 329 24.66 52.26 -15.42
CA ASP A 329 24.15 52.93 -16.62
C ASP A 329 25.27 53.12 -17.65
N LYS A 330 25.06 52.64 -18.88
CA LYS A 330 25.51 53.37 -20.09
C LYS A 330 25.07 52.72 -21.40
N ALA A 331 24.41 53.60 -22.22
CA ALA A 331 24.26 53.67 -23.67
C ALA A 331 23.45 52.58 -24.37
#